data_1f1b7d26a316944164424fd8c360111b
#
_entry.id   1f1b7d26a316944164424fd8c360111b
#
_cell.length_a   1.000
_cell.length_b   1.000
_cell.length_c   1.000
_cell.angle_alpha   90.00
_cell.angle_beta   90.00
_cell.angle_gamma   90.00
#
_symmetry.space_group_name_H-M   'P 1'
#
loop_
_entity.id
_entity.type
_entity.pdbx_description
1 polymer ?
#
loop_
_entity_poly.entity_id
_entity_poly.type
_entity_poly.pdbx_seq_one_letter_code
_entity_poly.pdbx_strand_id
1 'polypeptide(L)' 'MANGIEKLPRGIRNKNPGNIKLGTDWDGLADEQSDPTFCVFKETVWGVRALMRILLVYRFHHKKYTTDDII' A
#
# COMPACT_ATOMS: atom_id res chain seq x y z
N MET A 1 12.11 -22.34 -15.27
CA MET A 1 11.44 -22.23 -14.06
C MET A 1 10.87 -20.83 -13.84
N ALA A 2 9.79 -20.75 -13.16
CA ALA A 2 9.17 -19.48 -12.90
C ALA A 2 10.13 -18.61 -12.09
N ASN A 3 10.26 -17.37 -12.45
CA ASN A 3 11.09 -16.51 -11.66
C ASN A 3 10.38 -16.24 -10.33
N GLY A 4 11.16 -15.88 -9.32
CA GLY A 4 10.65 -15.70 -8.00
C GLY A 4 9.66 -14.55 -7.88
N ILE A 5 9.77 -13.56 -8.78
CA ILE A 5 8.93 -12.38 -8.65
C ILE A 5 7.47 -12.68 -8.91
N GLU A 6 7.19 -13.66 -9.75
CA GLU A 6 5.80 -14.02 -10.03
C GLU A 6 5.16 -14.75 -8.86
N LYS A 7 5.98 -15.30 -7.97
CA LYS A 7 5.48 -16.02 -6.80
C LYS A 7 5.45 -15.18 -5.55
N LEU A 8 5.91 -13.93 -5.63
CA LEU A 8 5.87 -13.05 -4.47
C LEU A 8 4.44 -12.61 -4.19
N PRO A 9 4.10 -12.39 -2.92
CA PRO A 9 2.81 -11.78 -2.60
C PRO A 9 2.63 -10.47 -3.34
N ARG A 10 1.39 -10.15 -3.67
CA ARG A 10 1.11 -8.97 -4.45
C ARG A 10 1.67 -7.69 -3.83
N GLY A 11 1.58 -7.59 -2.50
CA GLY A 11 2.08 -6.39 -1.84
C GLY A 11 3.56 -6.18 -2.08
N ILE A 12 4.34 -7.24 -2.02
CA ILE A 12 5.79 -7.14 -2.27
C ILE A 12 6.05 -6.88 -3.74
N ARG A 13 5.38 -7.62 -4.61
CA ARG A 13 5.56 -7.47 -6.05
C ARG A 13 5.21 -6.06 -6.53
N ASN A 14 4.18 -5.47 -5.96
CA ASN A 14 3.73 -4.14 -6.34
C ASN A 14 4.41 -3.03 -5.55
N LYS A 15 5.34 -3.39 -4.66
CA LYS A 15 5.99 -2.42 -3.77
C LYS A 15 4.95 -1.67 -2.95
N ASN A 16 3.92 -2.39 -2.54
CA ASN A 16 2.74 -1.86 -1.88
C ASN A 16 2.44 -2.72 -0.65
N PRO A 17 3.21 -2.56 0.43
CA PRO A 17 3.08 -3.43 1.60
C PRO A 17 1.72 -3.37 2.28
N GLY A 18 0.98 -2.31 2.08
CA GLY A 18 -0.35 -2.18 2.66
C GLY A 18 -1.47 -2.66 1.76
N ASN A 19 -1.14 -3.20 0.58
CA ASN A 19 -2.13 -3.61 -0.41
C ASN A 19 -3.18 -2.51 -0.64
N ILE A 20 -2.67 -1.30 -0.87
CA ILE A 20 -3.53 -0.14 -1.07
C ILE A 20 -4.21 -0.26 -2.42
N LYS A 21 -5.54 -0.14 -2.42
CA LYS A 21 -6.32 -0.29 -3.65
C LYS A 21 -6.21 0.96 -4.51
N LEU A 22 -6.44 0.76 -5.80
CA LEU A 22 -6.49 1.86 -6.75
C LEU A 22 -7.61 2.82 -6.38
N GLY A 23 -7.47 4.06 -6.78
CA GLY A 23 -8.50 5.06 -6.57
C GLY A 23 -7.98 6.39 -6.08
N THR A 24 -6.78 6.43 -5.54
CA THR A 24 -6.17 7.66 -5.06
C THR A 24 -4.87 7.87 -5.81
N ASP A 25 -4.60 9.10 -6.15
CA ASP A 25 -3.39 9.45 -6.88
C ASP A 25 -2.25 9.69 -5.90
N TRP A 26 -1.65 8.60 -5.43
CA TRP A 26 -0.56 8.67 -4.47
C TRP A 26 0.74 9.12 -5.13
N ASP A 27 1.58 9.79 -4.36
CA ASP A 27 2.93 10.09 -4.82
C ASP A 27 3.71 8.80 -5.00
N GLY A 28 4.50 8.75 -6.06
CA GLY A 28 5.38 7.61 -6.28
C GLY A 28 4.74 6.41 -6.93
N LEU A 29 3.54 6.58 -7.48
CA LEU A 29 2.94 5.51 -8.26
C LEU A 29 3.76 5.24 -9.52
N ALA A 30 3.84 3.97 -9.88
CA ALA A 30 4.49 3.60 -11.12
C ALA A 30 3.68 4.12 -12.30
N ASP A 31 4.37 4.41 -13.40
CA ASP A 31 3.68 4.91 -14.60
C ASP A 31 2.69 3.88 -15.11
N GLU A 32 3.05 2.62 -15.03
CA GLU A 32 2.19 1.55 -15.48
C GLU A 32 1.63 0.81 -14.28
N GLN A 33 0.32 0.79 -14.17
CA GLN A 33 -0.37 0.12 -13.08
C GLN A 33 -0.77 -1.27 -13.56
N SER A 34 0.13 -2.21 -13.40
CA SER A 34 -0.04 -3.55 -13.94
C SER A 34 -1.01 -4.42 -13.13
N ASP A 35 -1.37 -3.98 -11.92
CA ASP A 35 -2.32 -4.72 -11.10
C ASP A 35 -3.70 -4.07 -11.23
N PRO A 36 -4.73 -4.84 -11.54
CA PRO A 36 -6.07 -4.25 -11.76
C PRO A 36 -6.76 -3.80 -10.47
N THR A 37 -6.25 -4.22 -9.32
CA THR A 37 -6.90 -3.95 -8.04
C THR A 37 -6.08 -3.05 -7.13
N PHE A 38 -4.79 -3.30 -7.05
CA PHE A 38 -3.92 -2.63 -6.09
C PHE A 38 -2.94 -1.70 -6.79
N CYS A 39 -2.54 -0.66 -6.07
CA CYS A 39 -1.55 0.27 -6.58
C CYS A 39 -0.20 -0.40 -6.75
N VAL A 40 0.51 0.01 -7.78
CA VAL A 40 1.91 -0.36 -8.00
C VAL A 40 2.74 0.89 -7.78
N PHE A 41 3.72 0.83 -6.89
CA PHE A 41 4.59 1.97 -6.60
C PHE A 41 5.95 1.77 -7.28
N LYS A 42 6.61 2.89 -7.56
CA LYS A 42 7.94 2.84 -8.18
C LYS A 42 8.97 2.20 -7.26
N GLU A 43 8.87 2.53 -5.98
CA GLU A 43 9.76 2.00 -4.96
C GLU A 43 8.94 1.66 -3.73
N THR A 44 9.42 0.71 -2.95
CA THR A 44 8.72 0.28 -1.75
C THR A 44 8.52 1.43 -0.77
N VAL A 45 9.46 2.36 -0.70
CA VAL A 45 9.35 3.50 0.21
C VAL A 45 8.10 4.32 -0.06
N TRP A 46 7.69 4.44 -1.31
CA TRP A 46 6.48 5.18 -1.64
C TRP A 46 5.23 4.45 -1.14
N GLY A 47 5.24 3.13 -1.24
CA GLY A 47 4.13 2.33 -0.73
C GLY A 47 4.05 2.41 0.79
N VAL A 48 5.20 2.38 1.46
CA VAL A 48 5.24 2.52 2.91
C VAL A 48 4.73 3.89 3.32
N ARG A 49 5.15 4.94 2.60
CA ARG A 49 4.72 6.29 2.89
C ARG A 49 3.21 6.44 2.76
N ALA A 50 2.64 5.88 1.71
CA ALA A 50 1.19 5.91 1.51
C ALA A 50 0.46 5.19 2.64
N LEU A 51 0.97 4.04 3.05
CA LEU A 51 0.38 3.30 4.15
C LEU A 51 0.41 4.11 5.44
N MET A 52 1.56 4.73 5.72
CA MET A 52 1.68 5.56 6.92
C MET A 52 0.69 6.71 6.89
N ARG A 53 0.48 7.31 5.71
CA ARG A 53 -0.47 8.39 5.57
C ARG A 53 -1.88 7.93 5.86
N ILE A 54 -2.25 6.76 5.37
CA ILE A 54 -3.56 6.18 5.64
C ILE A 54 -3.75 5.97 7.13
N LEU A 55 -2.75 5.42 7.80
CA LEU A 55 -2.83 5.17 9.22
C LEU A 55 -2.96 6.46 10.04
N LEU A 56 -2.26 7.50 9.62
CA LEU A 56 -2.36 8.79 10.30
C LEU A 56 -3.75 9.39 10.15
N VAL A 57 -4.31 9.34 8.95
CA VAL A 57 -5.65 9.85 8.70
C VAL A 57 -6.66 9.04 9.49
N TYR A 58 -6.50 7.74 9.49
CA TYR A 58 -7.38 6.86 10.24
C TYR A 58 -7.37 7.22 11.72
N ARG A 59 -6.18 7.45 12.27
CA ARG A 59 -6.03 7.80 13.67
C ARG A 59 -6.71 9.13 13.98
N PHE A 60 -6.56 10.11 13.10
CA PHE A 60 -7.19 11.41 13.31
C PHE A 60 -8.70 11.32 13.31
N HIS A 61 -9.26 10.58 12.37
CA HIS A 61 -10.70 10.47 12.24
C HIS A 61 -11.31 9.55 13.29
N HIS A 62 -10.52 8.68 13.89
CA HIS A 62 -10.99 7.72 14.89
C HIS A 62 -10.21 7.86 16.18
N LYS A 63 -10.00 9.09 16.60
CA LYS A 63 -9.14 9.38 17.74
C LYS A 63 -9.68 8.89 19.07
N LYS A 64 -10.92 8.47 19.13
CA LYS A 64 -11.45 7.88 20.34
C LYS A 64 -11.03 6.43 20.51
N TYR A 65 -10.32 5.91 19.56
CA TYR A 65 -9.83 4.54 19.67
C TYR A 65 -8.84 4.41 20.79
N THR A 66 -9.01 3.31 21.51
CA THR A 66 -7.99 2.87 22.46
C THR A 66 -7.07 1.91 21.72
N THR A 67 -6.06 1.42 22.45
CA THR A 67 -5.17 0.43 21.89
C THR A 67 -5.93 -0.80 21.41
N ASP A 68 -6.95 -1.19 22.15
CA ASP A 68 -7.73 -2.35 21.80
C ASP A 68 -8.49 -2.16 20.51
N ASP A 69 -8.95 -0.96 20.26
CA ASP A 69 -9.70 -0.67 19.04
C ASP A 69 -8.80 -0.66 17.82
N ILE A 70 -7.54 -0.32 18.02
CA ILE A 70 -6.60 -0.24 16.91
C ILE A 70 -6.13 -1.62 16.49
N ILE A 71 -6.02 -2.50 17.44
CA ILE A 71 -5.61 -3.85 17.18
C ILE A 71 -6.75 -4.67 16.62
#